data_53d8286e2cb4ea1809ff3038d353b072
#
_entry.id   53d8286e2cb4ea1809ff3038d353b072
#
_cell.length_a   1.000
_cell.length_b   1.000
_cell.length_c   1.000
_cell.angle_alpha   90.00
_cell.angle_beta   90.00
_cell.angle_gamma   90.00
#
_symmetry.space_group_name_H-M   'P 1'
#
loop_
_entity.id
_entity.type
_entity.pdbx_description
1 polymer ?
#
loop_
_entity_poly.entity_id
_entity_poly.type
_entity_poly.pdbx_seq_one_letter_code
_entity_poly.pdbx_strand_id
1 'polypeptide(L)'
;MRIITTGSSSIDKMLGGGIRTGLITNILSDSRDARSSMCYSLCVNAAQGYKNSSIIFGDTQGFYRPEKILSYIKDKHNSSPILHQIRSLRILSLNVQMVLVNYALNLRPILIIIDNFSYLFLNERKKLLSVQIFLRKHLHDLAISAIDNDIAIVLTNPDFTKKENIDSGDIFKKKSLPYNELLNKIISNHAHVVLELKTIKVNESRFSARALKPITADKSYLIARQDGLYDC
;
A
#
# COMPACT_ATOMS: atom_id res chain seq x y z
N MET A 1 -19.10 -7.16 -2.32
CA MET A 1 -18.07 -6.11 -2.24
C MET A 1 -18.17 -5.42 -0.89
N ARG A 2 -17.12 -5.50 -0.08
CA ARG A 2 -17.03 -4.96 1.28
C ARG A 2 -16.14 -3.72 1.28
N ILE A 3 -16.23 -2.88 2.33
CA ILE A 3 -15.49 -1.63 2.42
C ILE A 3 -14.66 -1.63 3.71
N ILE A 4 -13.38 -1.28 3.60
CA ILE A 4 -12.45 -1.13 4.71
C ILE A 4 -12.15 0.37 4.85
N THR A 5 -12.46 0.95 6.01
CA THR A 5 -12.18 2.36 6.28
C THR A 5 -10.67 2.60 6.38
N THR A 6 -10.22 3.75 5.90
CA THR A 6 -8.80 4.13 5.97
C THR A 6 -8.40 4.66 7.35
N GLY A 7 -9.39 5.04 8.16
CA GLY A 7 -9.19 5.73 9.43
C GLY A 7 -9.21 7.26 9.31
N SER A 8 -9.31 7.78 8.09
CA SER A 8 -9.52 9.19 7.77
C SER A 8 -10.88 9.35 7.11
N SER A 9 -11.78 10.11 7.72
CA SER A 9 -13.11 10.35 7.19
C SER A 9 -13.09 11.10 5.86
N SER A 10 -12.10 11.96 5.67
CA SER A 10 -11.94 12.75 4.45
C SER A 10 -11.46 11.87 3.28
N ILE A 11 -10.53 10.93 3.50
CA ILE A 11 -10.12 9.97 2.46
C ILE A 11 -11.28 9.00 2.18
N ASP A 12 -11.94 8.49 3.21
CA ASP A 12 -13.07 7.59 3.04
C ASP A 12 -14.17 8.22 2.19
N LYS A 13 -14.51 9.49 2.46
CA LYS A 13 -15.44 10.25 1.62
C LYS A 13 -14.96 10.35 0.17
N MET A 14 -13.69 10.68 -0.04
CA MET A 14 -13.07 10.78 -1.38
C MET A 14 -13.14 9.45 -2.15
N LEU A 15 -13.00 8.31 -1.44
CA LEU A 15 -13.01 6.97 -2.02
C LEU A 15 -14.41 6.32 -2.02
N GLY A 16 -15.46 7.03 -1.61
CA GLY A 16 -16.82 6.52 -1.54
C GLY A 16 -17.02 5.48 -0.44
N GLY A 17 -16.39 5.70 0.72
CA GLY A 17 -16.51 4.90 1.94
C GLY A 17 -15.21 4.23 2.42
N GLY A 18 -14.18 4.19 1.59
CA GLY A 18 -12.89 3.56 1.92
C GLY A 18 -12.37 2.63 0.84
N ILE A 19 -11.46 1.74 1.22
CA ILE A 19 -10.88 0.73 0.30
C ILE A 19 -11.88 -0.40 0.09
N ARG A 20 -12.09 -0.78 -1.16
CA ARG A 20 -13.11 -1.78 -1.55
C ARG A 20 -12.49 -3.13 -1.85
N THR A 21 -13.15 -4.21 -1.41
CA THR A 21 -12.82 -5.57 -1.85
C THR A 21 -13.16 -5.75 -3.33
N GLY A 22 -12.50 -6.71 -4.00
CA GLY A 22 -12.59 -6.90 -5.44
C GLY A 22 -11.73 -5.94 -6.26
N LEU A 23 -11.03 -5.00 -5.62
CA LEU A 23 -10.24 -3.97 -6.31
C LEU A 23 -8.78 -3.97 -5.86
N ILE A 24 -7.91 -3.51 -6.79
CA ILE A 24 -6.53 -3.13 -6.48
C ILE A 24 -6.49 -1.63 -6.22
N THR A 25 -5.98 -1.23 -5.06
CA THR A 25 -5.66 0.16 -4.72
C THR A 25 -4.15 0.34 -4.68
N ASN A 26 -3.61 1.29 -5.46
CA ASN A 26 -2.21 1.68 -5.42
C ASN A 26 -2.05 2.98 -4.63
N ILE A 27 -1.24 2.96 -3.57
CA ILE A 27 -0.91 4.11 -2.74
C ILE A 27 0.48 4.59 -3.12
N LEU A 28 0.56 5.78 -3.69
CA LEU A 28 1.80 6.45 -4.04
C LEU A 28 2.15 7.49 -2.98
N SER A 29 3.40 7.56 -2.55
CA SER A 29 3.85 8.63 -1.66
C SER A 29 5.34 8.88 -1.76
N ASP A 30 5.73 10.15 -1.60
CA ASP A 30 7.11 10.58 -1.40
C ASP A 30 7.63 10.23 0.01
N SER A 31 6.75 9.88 0.94
CA SER A 31 7.08 9.50 2.32
C SER A 31 6.80 8.03 2.59
N ARG A 32 7.81 7.32 3.09
CA ARG A 32 7.62 5.96 3.60
C ARG A 32 6.69 5.95 4.82
N ASP A 33 6.84 6.92 5.72
CA ASP A 33 6.02 6.99 6.93
C ASP A 33 4.55 7.18 6.61
N ALA A 34 4.21 7.98 5.59
CA ALA A 34 2.84 8.13 5.12
C ALA A 34 2.26 6.80 4.62
N ARG A 35 3.02 6.05 3.80
CA ARG A 35 2.59 4.73 3.31
C ARG A 35 2.39 3.74 4.45
N SER A 36 3.39 3.62 5.33
CA SER A 36 3.33 2.69 6.47
C SER A 36 2.18 3.03 7.42
N SER A 37 1.97 4.31 7.73
CA SER A 37 0.87 4.77 8.57
C SER A 37 -0.49 4.42 7.98
N MET A 38 -0.67 4.61 6.68
CA MET A 38 -1.90 4.20 5.98
C MET A 38 -2.09 2.69 6.03
N CYS A 39 -1.03 1.90 5.78
CA CYS A 39 -1.09 0.44 5.84
C CYS A 39 -1.46 -0.07 7.25
N TYR A 40 -0.87 0.49 8.30
CA TYR A 40 -1.18 0.09 9.68
C TYR A 40 -2.62 0.45 10.07
N SER A 41 -3.09 1.63 9.67
CA SER A 41 -4.48 2.03 9.86
C SER A 41 -5.43 1.06 9.16
N LEU A 42 -5.18 0.72 7.90
CA LEU A 42 -5.97 -0.25 7.15
C LEU A 42 -5.98 -1.65 7.82
N CYS A 43 -4.82 -2.12 8.33
CA CYS A 43 -4.76 -3.39 9.04
C CYS A 43 -5.66 -3.40 10.28
N VAL A 44 -5.59 -2.35 11.11
CA VAL A 44 -6.39 -2.27 12.34
C VAL A 44 -7.88 -2.15 12.01
N ASN A 45 -8.25 -1.29 11.07
CA ASN A 45 -9.65 -1.09 10.69
C ASN A 45 -10.26 -2.35 10.03
N ALA A 46 -9.47 -3.05 9.19
CA ALA A 46 -9.90 -4.32 8.61
C ALA A 46 -10.13 -5.38 9.69
N ALA A 47 -9.21 -5.53 10.66
CA ALA A 47 -9.33 -6.49 11.74
C ALA A 47 -10.53 -6.18 12.66
N GLN A 48 -10.77 -4.91 12.95
CA GLN A 48 -11.92 -4.48 13.76
C GLN A 48 -13.26 -4.70 13.04
N GLY A 49 -13.30 -4.41 11.74
CA GLY A 49 -14.52 -4.54 10.94
C GLY A 49 -14.86 -5.99 10.54
N TYR A 50 -13.85 -6.86 10.44
CA TYR A 50 -14.00 -8.21 9.86
C TYR A 50 -13.34 -9.28 10.74
N LYS A 51 -13.93 -9.55 11.92
CA LYS A 51 -13.35 -10.40 12.99
C LYS A 51 -12.97 -11.82 12.58
N ASN A 52 -13.59 -12.39 11.56
CA ASN A 52 -13.35 -13.77 11.09
C ASN A 52 -12.49 -13.85 9.82
N SER A 53 -11.85 -12.76 9.46
CA SER A 53 -11.00 -12.69 8.27
C SER A 53 -9.54 -12.48 8.65
N SER A 54 -8.62 -12.91 7.82
CA SER A 54 -7.20 -12.59 7.99
C SER A 54 -6.81 -11.33 7.21
N ILE A 55 -5.74 -10.70 7.66
CA ILE A 55 -5.05 -9.60 6.97
C ILE A 55 -3.64 -10.06 6.68
N ILE A 56 -3.22 -9.96 5.42
CA ILE A 56 -1.89 -10.35 4.99
C ILE A 56 -1.07 -9.09 4.72
N PHE A 57 0.06 -8.97 5.38
CA PHE A 57 1.01 -7.88 5.19
C PHE A 57 2.30 -8.41 4.58
N GLY A 58 2.47 -8.24 3.28
CA GLY A 58 3.70 -8.58 2.55
C GLY A 58 4.69 -7.43 2.63
N ASP A 59 5.84 -7.66 3.27
CA ASP A 59 6.91 -6.68 3.45
C ASP A 59 8.10 -7.01 2.56
N THR A 60 8.36 -6.21 1.53
CA THR A 60 9.48 -6.43 0.60
C THR A 60 10.81 -5.88 1.10
N GLN A 61 10.80 -4.93 2.05
CA GLN A 61 12.01 -4.25 2.51
C GLN A 61 12.42 -4.49 3.98
N GLY A 62 11.56 -5.10 4.83
CA GLY A 62 11.83 -5.37 6.24
C GLY A 62 11.51 -4.20 7.18
N PHE A 63 10.53 -3.40 6.80
CA PHE A 63 10.14 -2.24 7.58
C PHE A 63 8.85 -2.44 8.38
N TYR A 64 8.24 -3.62 8.31
CA TYR A 64 7.09 -3.94 9.15
C TYR A 64 7.44 -3.84 10.63
N ARG A 65 6.57 -3.17 11.39
CA ARG A 65 6.74 -2.93 12.83
C ARG A 65 5.41 -3.24 13.55
N PRO A 66 5.27 -4.41 14.16
CA PRO A 66 4.04 -4.80 14.86
C PRO A 66 3.72 -3.88 16.04
N GLU A 67 4.73 -3.31 16.71
CA GLU A 67 4.58 -2.33 17.77
C GLU A 67 3.86 -1.06 17.31
N LYS A 68 4.03 -0.66 16.05
CA LYS A 68 3.26 0.47 15.48
C LYS A 68 1.80 0.11 15.26
N ILE A 69 1.48 -1.13 14.89
CA ILE A 69 0.08 -1.58 14.81
C ILE A 69 -0.58 -1.51 16.19
N LEU A 70 0.13 -1.95 17.24
CA LEU A 70 -0.36 -1.84 18.62
C LEU A 70 -0.70 -0.41 19.02
N SER A 71 0.08 0.58 18.57
CA SER A 71 -0.19 1.98 18.89
C SER A 71 -1.47 2.52 18.21
N TYR A 72 -1.88 1.95 17.08
CA TYR A 72 -3.11 2.31 16.37
C TYR A 72 -4.37 1.67 16.98
N ILE A 73 -4.22 0.67 17.84
CA ILE A 73 -5.36 0.03 18.52
C ILE A 73 -5.74 0.86 19.73
N LYS A 74 -6.89 1.55 19.66
CA LYS A 74 -7.38 2.41 20.75
C LYS A 74 -7.78 1.61 22.00
N ASP A 75 -8.47 0.49 21.80
CA ASP A 75 -8.85 -0.42 22.87
C ASP A 75 -7.78 -1.49 23.10
N LYS A 76 -6.99 -1.32 24.15
CA LYS A 76 -5.88 -2.23 24.51
C LYS A 76 -6.37 -3.65 24.87
N HIS A 77 -7.60 -3.81 25.35
CA HIS A 77 -8.17 -5.14 25.66
C HIS A 77 -8.40 -5.97 24.40
N ASN A 78 -8.64 -5.33 23.25
CA ASN A 78 -8.81 -5.97 21.95
C ASN A 78 -7.52 -6.08 21.13
N SER A 79 -6.35 -5.79 21.69
CA SER A 79 -5.09 -5.80 20.95
C SER A 79 -4.68 -7.19 20.48
N SER A 80 -4.79 -8.21 21.35
CA SER A 80 -4.40 -9.58 21.02
C SER A 80 -5.24 -10.18 19.88
N PRO A 81 -6.58 -10.15 19.90
CA PRO A 81 -7.40 -10.64 18.78
C PRO A 81 -7.09 -9.94 17.45
N ILE A 82 -6.86 -8.62 17.46
CA ILE A 82 -6.53 -7.85 16.26
C ILE A 82 -5.18 -8.31 15.68
N LEU A 83 -4.14 -8.43 16.52
CA LEU A 83 -2.83 -8.87 16.08
C LEU A 83 -2.86 -10.30 15.53
N HIS A 84 -3.65 -11.20 16.12
CA HIS A 84 -3.77 -12.57 15.62
C HIS A 84 -4.37 -12.68 14.22
N GLN A 85 -5.14 -11.69 13.78
CA GLN A 85 -5.67 -11.63 12.42
C GLN A 85 -4.63 -11.14 11.41
N ILE A 86 -3.60 -10.41 11.86
CA ILE A 86 -2.59 -9.80 10.97
C ILE A 86 -1.40 -10.76 10.82
N ARG A 87 -1.21 -11.25 9.62
CA ARG A 87 -0.12 -12.14 9.25
C ARG A 87 0.90 -11.38 8.42
N SER A 88 2.07 -11.11 8.98
CA SER A 88 3.16 -10.49 8.23
C SER A 88 4.05 -11.53 7.57
N LEU A 89 4.43 -11.27 6.33
CA LEU A 89 5.33 -12.11 5.55
C LEU A 89 6.46 -11.25 4.98
N ARG A 90 7.70 -11.64 5.27
CA ARG A 90 8.87 -11.05 4.64
C ARG A 90 9.04 -11.60 3.23
N ILE A 91 8.97 -10.74 2.22
CA ILE A 91 9.09 -11.12 0.81
C ILE A 91 10.53 -10.86 0.35
N LEU A 92 11.30 -11.93 0.13
CA LEU A 92 12.73 -11.82 -0.21
C LEU A 92 13.03 -11.94 -1.70
N SER A 93 12.08 -12.38 -2.51
CA SER A 93 12.27 -12.56 -3.94
C SER A 93 11.00 -12.29 -4.73
N LEU A 94 11.16 -11.97 -6.00
CA LEU A 94 10.05 -11.77 -6.92
C LEU A 94 9.17 -13.01 -7.05
N ASN A 95 9.76 -14.20 -7.04
CA ASN A 95 9.00 -15.45 -7.10
C ASN A 95 8.08 -15.62 -5.89
N VAL A 96 8.56 -15.32 -4.68
CA VAL A 96 7.72 -15.32 -3.46
C VAL A 96 6.61 -14.29 -3.56
N GLN A 97 6.90 -13.10 -4.07
CA GLN A 97 5.88 -12.06 -4.26
C GLN A 97 4.78 -12.51 -5.23
N MET A 98 5.14 -13.18 -6.32
CA MET A 98 4.19 -13.63 -7.34
C MET A 98 3.24 -14.73 -6.83
N VAL A 99 3.69 -15.60 -5.92
CA VAL A 99 2.85 -16.67 -5.37
C VAL A 99 2.15 -16.31 -4.06
N LEU A 100 2.47 -15.14 -3.49
CA LEU A 100 1.95 -14.69 -2.20
C LEU A 100 0.42 -14.79 -2.10
N VAL A 101 -0.29 -14.29 -3.11
CA VAL A 101 -1.76 -14.23 -3.07
C VAL A 101 -2.34 -15.63 -3.08
N ASN A 102 -1.85 -16.52 -3.94
CA ASN A 102 -2.34 -17.91 -3.99
C ASN A 102 -2.14 -18.63 -2.64
N TYR A 103 -0.99 -18.41 -1.99
CA TYR A 103 -0.75 -18.94 -0.66
C TYR A 103 -1.71 -18.32 0.38
N ALA A 104 -1.93 -17.02 0.29
CA ALA A 104 -2.75 -16.27 1.23
C ALA A 104 -4.24 -16.64 1.15
N LEU A 105 -4.75 -17.10 0.00
CA LEU A 105 -6.17 -17.47 -0.18
C LEU A 105 -6.64 -18.52 0.84
N ASN A 106 -5.76 -19.47 1.22
CA ASN A 106 -6.06 -20.49 2.22
C ASN A 106 -6.37 -19.90 3.63
N LEU A 107 -5.96 -18.66 3.87
CA LEU A 107 -6.16 -17.94 5.12
C LEU A 107 -7.42 -17.07 5.12
N ARG A 108 -8.21 -17.10 4.04
CA ARG A 108 -9.45 -16.30 3.85
C ARG A 108 -9.24 -14.81 4.13
N PRO A 109 -8.30 -14.15 3.43
CA PRO A 109 -7.99 -12.76 3.69
C PRO A 109 -9.14 -11.83 3.25
N ILE A 110 -9.37 -10.75 4.02
CA ILE A 110 -10.18 -9.61 3.59
C ILE A 110 -9.31 -8.55 2.92
N LEU A 111 -8.05 -8.47 3.36
CA LEU A 111 -7.09 -7.46 2.93
C LEU A 111 -5.72 -8.11 2.72
N ILE A 112 -5.11 -7.83 1.58
CA ILE A 112 -3.71 -8.14 1.28
C ILE A 112 -3.00 -6.83 0.98
N ILE A 113 -1.97 -6.51 1.75
CA ILE A 113 -1.08 -5.37 1.52
C ILE A 113 0.25 -5.90 1.01
N ILE A 114 0.79 -5.31 -0.05
CA ILE A 114 2.17 -5.54 -0.49
C ILE A 114 2.90 -4.19 -0.40
N ASP A 115 3.67 -4.05 0.68
CA ASP A 115 4.39 -2.80 0.96
C ASP A 115 5.64 -2.72 0.08
N ASN A 116 5.77 -1.57 -0.62
CA ASN A 116 6.78 -1.28 -1.62
C ASN A 116 6.83 -2.32 -2.76
N PHE A 117 5.68 -2.53 -3.37
CA PHE A 117 5.43 -3.57 -4.38
C PHE A 117 6.44 -3.56 -5.54
N SER A 118 6.85 -2.37 -6.01
CA SER A 118 7.79 -2.25 -7.12
C SER A 118 9.25 -2.62 -6.77
N TYR A 119 9.61 -2.71 -5.48
CA TYR A 119 10.98 -2.84 -5.02
C TYR A 119 11.72 -4.05 -5.62
N LEU A 120 11.10 -5.22 -5.62
CA LEU A 120 11.72 -6.43 -6.15
C LEU A 120 11.81 -6.41 -7.68
N PHE A 121 10.89 -5.76 -8.37
CA PHE A 121 10.96 -5.55 -9.81
C PHE A 121 12.09 -4.60 -10.20
N LEU A 122 12.36 -3.58 -9.37
CA LEU A 122 13.45 -2.64 -9.57
C LEU A 122 14.83 -3.29 -9.43
N ASN A 123 14.94 -4.29 -8.56
CA ASN A 123 16.17 -5.02 -8.29
C ASN A 123 16.38 -6.22 -9.23
N GLU A 124 15.43 -6.51 -10.12
CA GLU A 124 15.55 -7.61 -11.06
C GLU A 124 16.57 -7.28 -12.17
N ARG A 125 17.55 -8.17 -12.37
CA ARG A 125 18.63 -7.99 -13.36
C ARG A 125 18.24 -8.37 -14.79
N LYS A 126 16.99 -8.74 -15.03
CA LYS A 126 16.48 -9.11 -16.35
C LYS A 126 16.37 -7.91 -17.28
N LYS A 127 16.23 -8.20 -18.59
CA LYS A 127 15.95 -7.16 -19.58
C LYS A 127 14.65 -6.44 -19.22
N LEU A 128 14.63 -5.11 -19.40
CA LEU A 128 13.50 -4.23 -19.10
C LEU A 128 12.15 -4.78 -19.62
N LEU A 129 12.12 -5.23 -20.86
CA LEU A 129 10.90 -5.78 -21.46
C LEU A 129 10.37 -7.02 -20.70
N SER A 130 11.26 -7.92 -20.29
CA SER A 130 10.88 -9.10 -19.51
C SER A 130 10.28 -8.70 -18.16
N VAL A 131 10.88 -7.71 -17.47
CA VAL A 131 10.35 -7.21 -16.19
C VAL A 131 8.96 -6.61 -16.36
N GLN A 132 8.72 -5.85 -17.43
CA GLN A 132 7.40 -5.28 -17.72
C GLN A 132 6.34 -6.36 -17.98
N ILE A 133 6.70 -7.41 -18.73
CA ILE A 133 5.79 -8.53 -19.00
C ILE A 133 5.42 -9.24 -17.68
N PHE A 134 6.42 -9.55 -16.84
CA PHE A 134 6.17 -10.17 -15.54
C PHE A 134 5.32 -9.29 -14.63
N LEU A 135 5.61 -7.99 -14.59
CA LEU A 135 4.83 -7.03 -13.79
C LEU A 135 3.37 -6.97 -14.24
N ARG A 136 3.11 -6.87 -15.54
CA ARG A 136 1.74 -6.84 -16.09
C ARG A 136 0.98 -8.12 -15.80
N LYS A 137 1.63 -9.28 -15.98
CA LYS A 137 1.06 -10.58 -15.64
C LYS A 137 0.70 -10.64 -14.16
N HIS A 138 1.62 -10.26 -13.27
CA HIS A 138 1.37 -10.29 -11.84
C HIS A 138 0.22 -9.37 -11.43
N LEU A 139 0.15 -8.15 -11.97
CA LEU A 139 -0.96 -7.22 -11.71
C LEU A 139 -2.30 -7.77 -12.22
N HIS A 140 -2.30 -8.46 -13.35
CA HIS A 140 -3.49 -9.15 -13.88
C HIS A 140 -3.95 -10.27 -12.94
N ASP A 141 -3.02 -11.14 -12.51
CA ASP A 141 -3.31 -12.24 -11.59
C ASP A 141 -3.83 -11.72 -10.23
N LEU A 142 -3.27 -10.60 -9.74
CA LEU A 142 -3.76 -9.91 -8.54
C LEU A 142 -5.20 -9.40 -8.75
N ALA A 143 -5.51 -8.81 -9.91
CA ALA A 143 -6.85 -8.28 -10.18
C ALA A 143 -7.90 -9.40 -10.21
N ILE A 144 -7.60 -10.50 -10.89
CA ILE A 144 -8.47 -11.70 -10.91
C ILE A 144 -8.67 -12.21 -9.47
N SER A 145 -7.58 -12.40 -8.73
CA SER A 145 -7.66 -12.89 -7.35
C SER A 145 -8.48 -11.98 -6.45
N ALA A 146 -8.38 -10.65 -6.63
CA ALA A 146 -9.18 -9.68 -5.88
C ALA A 146 -10.67 -9.86 -6.15
N ILE A 147 -11.06 -9.98 -7.41
CA ILE A 147 -12.45 -10.10 -7.86
C ILE A 147 -13.05 -11.44 -7.42
N ASP A 148 -12.38 -12.54 -7.76
CA ASP A 148 -12.91 -13.89 -7.55
C ASP A 148 -13.08 -14.25 -6.07
N ASN A 149 -12.24 -13.67 -5.21
CA ASN A 149 -12.25 -13.98 -3.78
C ASN A 149 -12.78 -12.81 -2.90
N ASP A 150 -13.27 -11.74 -3.50
CA ASP A 150 -13.78 -10.54 -2.82
C ASP A 150 -12.77 -9.99 -1.79
N ILE A 151 -11.49 -9.80 -2.22
CA ILE A 151 -10.37 -9.35 -1.39
C ILE A 151 -9.97 -7.93 -1.79
N ALA A 152 -9.69 -7.06 -0.82
CA ALA A 152 -9.02 -5.80 -1.08
C ALA A 152 -7.51 -6.03 -1.24
N ILE A 153 -6.93 -5.61 -2.37
CA ILE A 153 -5.47 -5.65 -2.57
C ILE A 153 -4.95 -4.22 -2.56
N VAL A 154 -4.03 -3.95 -1.64
CA VAL A 154 -3.37 -2.65 -1.50
C VAL A 154 -1.89 -2.79 -1.84
N LEU A 155 -1.45 -2.03 -2.82
CA LEU A 155 -0.04 -1.92 -3.20
C LEU A 155 0.46 -0.57 -2.73
N THR A 156 1.64 -0.50 -2.14
CA THR A 156 2.28 0.79 -1.87
C THR A 156 3.53 0.94 -2.72
N ASN A 157 3.78 2.16 -3.18
CA ASN A 157 4.96 2.46 -3.98
C ASN A 157 5.49 3.87 -3.67
N PRO A 158 6.83 4.07 -3.76
CA PRO A 158 7.40 5.41 -3.71
C PRO A 158 6.92 6.26 -4.90
N ASP A 159 6.58 7.52 -4.64
CA ASP A 159 6.36 8.50 -5.71
C ASP A 159 7.68 9.19 -6.05
N PHE A 160 8.18 8.95 -7.25
CA PHE A 160 9.44 9.50 -7.76
C PHE A 160 9.26 10.79 -8.58
N THR A 161 8.05 11.34 -8.63
CA THR A 161 7.77 12.55 -9.45
C THR A 161 8.37 13.82 -8.87
N LYS A 162 8.70 13.88 -7.58
CA LYS A 162 9.51 14.94 -7.03
C LYS A 162 10.98 14.70 -7.40
N LYS A 163 11.54 15.57 -8.21
CA LYS A 163 12.99 15.78 -8.26
C LYS A 163 13.41 16.27 -6.88
N GLU A 164 13.80 15.36 -5.98
CA GLU A 164 14.70 15.79 -4.91
C GLU A 164 15.89 16.41 -5.61
N ASN A 165 16.31 17.62 -5.17
CA ASN A 165 17.60 18.18 -5.52
C ASN A 165 18.64 17.14 -5.07
N ILE A 166 19.03 16.26 -6.00
CA ILE A 166 20.03 15.22 -5.77
C ILE A 166 21.38 15.95 -5.88
N ASP A 167 21.73 16.61 -4.80
CA ASP A 167 23.04 17.19 -4.53
C ASP A 167 24.02 16.10 -4.04
N SER A 168 23.94 14.93 -4.59
CA SER A 168 24.90 13.87 -4.34
C SER A 168 25.25 13.21 -5.67
N GLY A 169 26.54 13.19 -5.98
CA GLY A 169 27.13 12.69 -7.22
C GLY A 169 26.92 11.19 -7.52
N ASP A 170 25.78 10.65 -7.13
CA ASP A 170 25.41 9.25 -7.32
C ASP A 170 24.77 9.06 -8.69
N ILE A 171 25.63 8.84 -9.69
CA ILE A 171 25.27 8.61 -11.09
C ILE A 171 24.29 7.43 -11.25
N PHE A 172 24.31 6.45 -10.32
CA PHE A 172 23.42 5.29 -10.34
C PHE A 172 21.97 5.67 -10.00
N LYS A 173 21.71 6.63 -9.13
CA LYS A 173 20.37 7.13 -8.82
C LYS A 173 19.73 7.85 -10.01
N LYS A 174 20.50 8.62 -10.79
CA LYS A 174 19.99 9.32 -11.97
C LYS A 174 19.52 8.39 -13.10
N LYS A 175 20.15 7.21 -13.27
CA LYS A 175 19.77 6.24 -14.33
C LYS A 175 18.53 5.41 -13.99
N SER A 176 18.20 5.26 -12.70
CA SER A 176 17.06 4.46 -12.25
C SER A 176 15.72 5.22 -12.22
N LEU A 177 15.75 6.57 -12.18
CA LEU A 177 14.53 7.39 -12.13
C LEU A 177 13.53 7.10 -13.28
N PRO A 178 13.94 7.12 -14.56
CA PRO A 178 13.01 6.84 -15.67
C PRO A 178 12.39 5.45 -15.58
N TYR A 179 13.13 4.47 -15.05
CA TYR A 179 12.65 3.12 -14.90
C TYR A 179 11.62 3.00 -13.76
N ASN A 180 11.88 3.66 -12.65
CA ASN A 180 10.95 3.71 -11.50
C ASN A 180 9.61 4.35 -11.89
N GLU A 181 9.66 5.47 -12.62
CA GLU A 181 8.48 6.15 -13.14
C GLU A 181 7.67 5.24 -14.09
N LEU A 182 8.37 4.50 -14.97
CA LEU A 182 7.73 3.57 -15.88
C LEU A 182 7.01 2.45 -15.15
N LEU A 183 7.63 1.82 -14.14
CA LEU A 183 6.99 0.78 -13.34
C LEU A 183 5.78 1.35 -12.58
N ASN A 184 5.91 2.51 -11.95
CA ASN A 184 4.79 3.17 -11.27
C ASN A 184 3.64 3.49 -12.23
N LYS A 185 3.92 3.92 -13.45
CA LYS A 185 2.91 4.15 -14.48
C LYS A 185 2.19 2.86 -14.88
N ILE A 186 2.92 1.75 -15.03
CA ILE A 186 2.33 0.45 -15.32
C ILE A 186 1.41 0.02 -14.16
N ILE A 187 1.88 0.12 -12.91
CA ILE A 187 1.12 -0.26 -11.71
C ILE A 187 -0.16 0.60 -11.61
N SER A 188 -0.04 1.92 -11.73
CA SER A 188 -1.17 2.84 -11.64
C SER A 188 -2.21 2.62 -12.73
N ASN A 189 -1.78 2.27 -13.95
CA ASN A 189 -2.71 1.97 -15.04
C ASN A 189 -3.53 0.70 -14.78
N HIS A 190 -2.95 -0.31 -14.11
CA HIS A 190 -3.63 -1.56 -13.78
C HIS A 190 -4.40 -1.49 -12.45
N ALA A 191 -4.06 -0.57 -11.56
CA ALA A 191 -4.82 -0.35 -10.34
C ALA A 191 -6.21 0.23 -10.67
N HIS A 192 -7.22 -0.17 -9.89
CA HIS A 192 -8.58 0.37 -9.98
C HIS A 192 -8.68 1.73 -9.29
N VAL A 193 -7.94 1.88 -8.18
CA VAL A 193 -7.85 3.11 -7.40
C VAL A 193 -6.38 3.50 -7.27
N VAL A 194 -6.09 4.78 -7.43
CA VAL A 194 -4.74 5.35 -7.17
C VAL A 194 -4.89 6.51 -6.20
N LEU A 195 -4.32 6.35 -5.02
CA LEU A 195 -4.28 7.34 -3.96
C LEU A 195 -2.85 7.90 -3.85
N GLU A 196 -2.71 9.19 -4.02
CA GLU A 196 -1.45 9.91 -3.84
C GLU A 196 -1.40 10.55 -2.46
N LEU A 197 -0.33 10.32 -1.71
CA LEU A 197 -0.03 10.98 -0.43
C LEU A 197 1.24 11.80 -0.60
N LYS A 198 1.15 13.11 -0.45
CA LYS A 198 2.30 14.03 -0.57
C LYS A 198 2.63 14.69 0.75
N THR A 199 3.89 14.69 1.11
CA THR A 199 4.40 15.40 2.29
C THR A 199 4.23 16.91 2.13
N ILE A 200 3.59 17.54 3.13
CA ILE A 200 3.47 19.01 3.23
C ILE A 200 4.54 19.52 4.19
N LYS A 201 4.64 18.89 5.38
CA LYS A 201 5.62 19.23 6.41
C LYS A 201 6.19 17.96 7.02
N VAL A 202 7.47 17.72 6.84
CA VAL A 202 8.16 16.52 7.33
C VAL A 202 8.13 16.46 8.87
N ASN A 203 8.50 17.57 9.53
CA ASN A 203 8.61 17.63 10.99
C ASN A 203 7.28 17.43 11.74
N GLU A 204 6.14 17.62 11.06
CA GLU A 204 4.81 17.48 11.65
C GLU A 204 4.08 16.22 11.13
N SER A 205 4.75 15.39 10.32
CA SER A 205 4.14 14.22 9.65
C SER A 205 2.79 14.57 8.98
N ARG A 206 2.75 15.75 8.34
CA ARG A 206 1.56 16.24 7.61
C ARG A 206 1.64 15.86 6.14
N PHE A 207 0.53 15.33 5.64
CA PHE A 207 0.40 14.87 4.26
C PHE A 207 -0.86 15.45 3.63
N SER A 208 -0.82 15.65 2.31
CA SER A 208 -2.03 15.82 1.51
C SER A 208 -2.36 14.50 0.82
N ALA A 209 -3.64 14.16 0.74
CA ALA A 209 -4.14 13.02 0.01
C ALA A 209 -4.97 13.47 -1.19
N ARG A 210 -4.82 12.79 -2.33
CA ARG A 210 -5.61 13.02 -3.54
C ARG A 210 -5.84 11.71 -4.26
N ALA A 211 -7.08 11.45 -4.70
CA ALA A 211 -7.35 10.35 -5.61
C ALA A 211 -6.98 10.75 -7.05
N LEU A 212 -6.06 10.00 -7.65
CA LEU A 212 -5.64 10.17 -9.04
C LEU A 212 -6.48 9.29 -9.98
N LYS A 213 -7.09 8.24 -9.42
CA LYS A 213 -7.98 7.33 -10.16
C LYS A 213 -8.97 6.69 -9.16
N PRO A 214 -10.29 6.85 -9.32
CA PRO A 214 -10.88 7.84 -10.23
C PRO A 214 -10.41 9.25 -9.86
N ILE A 215 -10.33 10.12 -10.84
CA ILE A 215 -9.91 11.51 -10.60
C ILE A 215 -11.01 12.22 -9.81
N THR A 216 -10.64 12.74 -8.64
CA THR A 216 -11.52 13.62 -7.84
C THR A 216 -10.89 14.99 -7.74
N ALA A 217 -11.74 16.02 -7.66
CA ALA A 217 -11.29 17.38 -7.39
C ALA A 217 -10.90 17.57 -5.92
N ASP A 218 -11.35 16.65 -5.06
CA ASP A 218 -11.16 16.73 -3.63
C ASP A 218 -9.71 16.49 -3.23
N LYS A 219 -9.24 17.27 -2.28
CA LYS A 219 -7.94 17.14 -1.65
C LYS A 219 -8.13 17.13 -0.15
N SER A 220 -7.57 16.12 0.50
CA SER A 220 -7.63 15.98 1.95
C SER A 220 -6.27 16.26 2.57
N TYR A 221 -6.27 16.67 3.81
CA TYR A 221 -5.06 16.91 4.59
C TYR A 221 -5.06 16.03 5.83
N LEU A 222 -3.91 15.44 6.13
CA LEU A 222 -3.75 14.40 7.14
C LEU A 222 -2.54 14.69 8.02
N ILE A 223 -2.64 14.27 9.26
CA ILE A 223 -1.49 14.11 10.18
C ILE A 223 -1.39 12.65 10.57
N ALA A 224 -0.21 12.06 10.37
CA ALA A 224 0.12 10.78 10.99
C ALA A 224 0.70 11.03 12.36
N ARG A 225 0.05 10.51 13.41
CA ARG A 225 0.54 10.48 14.77
C ARG A 225 0.96 9.07 15.16
N GLN A 226 1.52 8.92 16.36
CA GLN A 226 1.94 7.60 16.85
C GLN A 226 0.78 6.60 16.95
N ASP A 227 -0.43 7.10 17.17
CA ASP A 227 -1.66 6.34 17.47
C ASP A 227 -2.70 6.36 16.34
N GLY A 228 -2.40 6.92 15.19
CA GLY A 228 -3.35 6.90 14.07
C GLY A 228 -3.13 7.96 12.99
N LEU A 229 -4.05 7.92 12.02
CA LEU A 229 -4.22 8.95 11.00
C LEU A 229 -5.39 9.86 11.41
N TYR A 230 -5.19 11.16 11.26
CA TYR A 230 -6.17 12.17 11.62
C TYR A 230 -6.35 13.17 10.48
N ASP A 231 -7.59 13.57 10.25
CA ASP A 231 -7.92 14.67 9.34
C ASP A 231 -7.47 16.01 9.94
N CYS A 232 -7.01 16.95 9.09
CA CYS A 232 -6.58 18.29 9.47
C CYS A 232 -7.63 19.33 9.11
#